data_6b3fc59ef7e3ccbb4cc6a33ffa83900d
#
_entry.id   6b3fc59ef7e3ccbb4cc6a33ffa83900d
#
_cell.length_a   1.000
_cell.length_b   1.000
_cell.length_c   1.000
_cell.angle_alpha   90.00
_cell.angle_beta   90.00
_cell.angle_gamma   90.00
#
_symmetry.space_group_name_H-M   'P 1'
#
loop_
_entity.id
_entity.type
_entity.pdbx_description
1 polymer ?
#
loop_
_entity_poly.entity_id
_entity_poly.type
_entity_poly.pdbx_seq_one_letter_code
_entity_poly.pdbx_strand_id
1 'polypeptide(L)'
;MRNHWMLRLLAVLFSFTLLATACGDDSSDDADGGDTDSGDTDGGDTDTGDTGGDDDDTVDLVQDEGQTIQTIIDRGVLNCGVNGQLLGFSNVDADGNYTGLDVDYCRAIAAALLDDPDAVEYTDLTAETRFTALQSGEIDVLIRNGTWTSSRDGALGLQWAATTFYDGAGMLVNADSGFTEVADMDGTIICVQTGTTTEINLEIYFSNLGISYEPLNVADEAAVTSNFSSGACDGYVTDKSGLASFAATYDGDVTILDDTMSKEPLGPATREGDDDFFDVVQWVVFATFNAEEFGLTSENIGDVTPGENGAIDKFVNDAESGLGFPTADWAVRVIEAVGNYQEIYDRNIAPLGIPEGYNQLYTQGGILYGAPVN
;
A
#
# COMPACT_ATOMS: atom_id res chain seq x y z
N MET A 1 9.47 -15.93 -61.40
CA MET A 1 8.13 -15.42 -61.73
C MET A 1 7.61 -14.82 -60.40
N ARG A 2 7.87 -13.58 -60.11
CA ARG A 2 7.14 -12.34 -60.31
C ARG A 2 5.62 -12.50 -60.13
N ASN A 3 5.09 -11.91 -59.03
CA ASN A 3 4.18 -10.75 -59.00
C ASN A 3 3.69 -10.56 -57.54
N HIS A 4 4.04 -9.48 -56.90
CA HIS A 4 3.21 -8.25 -56.68
C HIS A 4 1.79 -8.49 -56.17
N TRP A 5 1.48 -8.03 -54.95
CA TRP A 5 0.36 -7.11 -54.77
C TRP A 5 0.57 -6.13 -53.63
N MET A 6 0.19 -4.93 -54.01
CA MET A 6 0.25 -3.61 -53.41
C MET A 6 -0.65 -3.44 -52.18
N LEU A 7 -0.12 -2.58 -51.30
CA LEU A 7 -0.79 -1.42 -50.62
C LEU A 7 -2.31 -1.42 -50.47
N ARG A 8 -2.77 -1.23 -49.25
CA ARG A 8 -3.79 -0.24 -48.90
C ARG A 8 -3.48 0.43 -47.59
N LEU A 9 -2.90 1.63 -47.65
CA LEU A 9 -2.92 2.69 -46.66
C LEU A 9 -4.36 3.19 -46.52
N LEU A 10 -4.88 3.31 -45.32
CA LEU A 10 -6.00 4.19 -45.00
C LEU A 10 -5.56 5.11 -43.85
N ALA A 11 -5.14 6.29 -44.22
CA ALA A 11 -4.92 7.43 -43.35
C ALA A 11 -6.26 8.02 -42.97
N VAL A 12 -6.59 8.08 -41.70
CA VAL A 12 -7.66 8.90 -41.16
C VAL A 12 -7.03 10.16 -40.57
N LEU A 13 -7.11 11.24 -41.32
CA LEU A 13 -6.80 12.60 -40.91
C LEU A 13 -7.95 13.14 -40.04
N PHE A 14 -7.69 13.34 -38.75
CA PHE A 14 -8.53 14.21 -37.92
C PHE A 14 -7.93 15.62 -37.91
N SER A 15 -8.66 16.53 -38.58
CA SER A 15 -8.36 17.95 -38.64
C SER A 15 -8.84 18.64 -37.35
N PHE A 16 -7.93 19.15 -36.55
CA PHE A 16 -8.23 20.11 -35.49
C PHE A 16 -8.25 21.51 -36.07
N THR A 17 -9.42 22.14 -36.09
CA THR A 17 -9.58 23.57 -36.37
C THR A 17 -9.40 24.37 -35.09
N LEU A 18 -8.30 25.11 -35.01
CA LEU A 18 -8.10 26.21 -34.06
C LEU A 18 -8.94 27.41 -34.50
N LEU A 19 -9.86 27.86 -33.65
CA LEU A 19 -10.42 29.21 -33.73
C LEU A 19 -9.64 30.10 -32.78
N ALA A 20 -8.80 30.96 -33.36
CA ALA A 20 -8.23 32.11 -32.69
C ALA A 20 -9.17 33.28 -32.88
N THR A 21 -9.66 33.87 -31.81
CA THR A 21 -10.24 35.23 -31.83
C THR A 21 -9.30 36.15 -31.07
N ALA A 22 -8.62 36.97 -31.82
CA ALA A 22 -7.91 38.14 -31.37
C ALA A 22 -8.83 39.37 -31.50
N CYS A 23 -8.82 40.20 -30.48
CA CYS A 23 -9.06 41.67 -30.52
C CYS A 23 -8.65 42.14 -29.13
N GLY A 24 -7.77 43.11 -28.95
CA GLY A 24 -7.41 44.29 -29.67
C GLY A 24 -7.15 45.34 -28.63
N ASP A 25 -6.00 45.88 -28.69
CA ASP A 25 -5.39 46.96 -27.93
C ASP A 25 -6.29 48.20 -27.87
N ASP A 26 -6.34 48.90 -26.76
CA ASP A 26 -5.99 50.34 -26.75
C ASP A 26 -5.76 50.89 -25.32
N SER A 27 -4.71 51.69 -25.26
CA SER A 27 -4.15 52.42 -24.19
C SER A 27 -4.98 53.65 -23.76
N SER A 28 -4.90 54.08 -22.51
CA SER A 28 -4.32 55.35 -22.06
C SER A 28 -4.78 55.78 -20.68
N ASP A 29 -3.82 56.01 -19.86
CA ASP A 29 -3.50 57.09 -18.91
C ASP A 29 -4.59 57.80 -18.06
N ASP A 30 -4.15 58.01 -16.85
CA ASP A 30 -4.23 59.14 -15.92
C ASP A 30 -5.15 59.04 -14.70
N ALA A 31 -4.47 58.98 -13.62
CA ALA A 31 -4.40 59.75 -12.39
C ALA A 31 -5.67 60.23 -11.68
N ASP A 32 -5.55 60.04 -10.35
CA ASP A 32 -5.83 60.96 -9.26
C ASP A 32 -7.15 60.86 -8.48
N GLY A 33 -6.95 60.62 -7.21
CA GLY A 33 -7.49 61.38 -6.09
C GLY A 33 -8.89 61.04 -5.55
N GLY A 34 -8.91 60.68 -4.28
CA GLY A 34 -9.91 61.27 -3.40
C GLY A 34 -10.94 60.38 -2.75
N ASP A 35 -10.63 60.03 -1.55
CA ASP A 35 -11.37 60.12 -0.27
C ASP A 35 -12.90 60.00 -0.20
N THR A 36 -13.27 59.29 0.84
CA THR A 36 -14.39 59.46 1.80
C THR A 36 -15.74 58.82 1.50
N ASP A 37 -16.05 57.93 2.38
CA ASP A 37 -17.05 57.96 3.48
C ASP A 37 -18.42 57.30 3.25
N SER A 38 -18.68 56.40 4.19
CA SER A 38 -19.94 56.04 4.86
C SER A 38 -21.24 55.83 4.09
N GLY A 39 -21.90 54.77 4.51
CA GLY A 39 -23.37 54.77 4.51
C GLY A 39 -24.03 53.43 4.38
N ASP A 40 -24.45 52.94 5.45
CA ASP A 40 -25.50 51.99 5.82
C ASP A 40 -26.65 51.74 4.82
N THR A 41 -27.19 50.57 5.06
CA THR A 41 -28.63 50.13 5.08
C THR A 41 -29.12 49.25 3.95
N ASP A 42 -29.39 48.03 4.35
CA ASP A 42 -30.69 47.34 4.45
C ASP A 42 -31.48 46.98 3.18
N GLY A 43 -31.95 45.76 3.17
CA GLY A 43 -33.23 45.41 2.54
C GLY A 43 -33.21 44.41 1.39
N GLY A 44 -33.43 43.16 1.71
CA GLY A 44 -34.68 42.47 1.35
C GLY A 44 -34.82 41.85 -0.06
N ASP A 45 -35.02 40.58 0.05
CA ASP A 45 -36.04 39.76 -0.64
C ASP A 45 -35.87 39.24 -2.11
N THR A 46 -35.98 37.93 -2.11
CA THR A 46 -36.78 37.01 -2.94
C THR A 46 -36.42 36.81 -4.43
N ASP A 47 -36.08 35.60 -4.71
CA ASP A 47 -36.89 34.50 -5.31
C ASP A 47 -36.56 34.11 -6.75
N THR A 48 -36.72 32.81 -6.93
CA THR A 48 -36.91 32.02 -8.16
C THR A 48 -35.66 31.63 -8.96
N GLY A 49 -35.16 30.41 -8.78
CA GLY A 49 -35.51 29.21 -9.56
C GLY A 49 -34.99 29.20 -10.99
N ASP A 50 -33.93 28.44 -11.21
CA ASP A 50 -33.85 27.68 -12.47
C ASP A 50 -33.08 26.37 -12.25
N THR A 51 -33.74 25.27 -12.61
CA THR A 51 -33.28 23.92 -12.65
C THR A 51 -32.41 23.71 -13.89
N GLY A 52 -31.14 23.45 -13.68
CA GLY A 52 -30.26 22.90 -14.69
C GLY A 52 -29.46 21.77 -14.05
N GLY A 53 -29.89 20.53 -14.29
CA GLY A 53 -29.14 19.36 -13.88
C GLY A 53 -27.92 19.22 -14.78
N ASP A 54 -26.76 19.33 -14.19
CA ASP A 54 -25.54 18.73 -14.68
C ASP A 54 -25.27 17.55 -13.75
N ASP A 55 -25.46 16.34 -14.27
CA ASP A 55 -25.00 15.11 -13.66
C ASP A 55 -23.46 15.11 -13.74
N ASP A 56 -22.83 15.77 -12.78
CA ASP A 56 -21.41 15.63 -12.49
C ASP A 56 -21.29 14.44 -11.53
N ASP A 57 -21.01 13.26 -12.07
CA ASP A 57 -20.58 12.07 -11.32
C ASP A 57 -19.19 12.32 -10.71
N THR A 58 -19.06 13.37 -9.91
CA THR A 58 -17.98 13.47 -8.94
C THR A 58 -18.32 12.49 -7.82
N VAL A 59 -17.58 11.40 -7.76
CA VAL A 59 -17.50 10.59 -6.55
C VAL A 59 -17.11 11.57 -5.45
N ASP A 60 -18.06 11.90 -4.56
CA ASP A 60 -17.77 12.62 -3.32
C ASP A 60 -16.77 11.74 -2.56
N LEU A 61 -15.50 12.09 -2.67
CA LEU A 61 -14.48 11.57 -1.78
C LEU A 61 -14.92 12.03 -0.39
N VAL A 62 -15.40 11.11 0.42
CA VAL A 62 -15.71 11.36 1.81
C VAL A 62 -14.39 11.83 2.43
N GLN A 63 -14.22 13.14 2.57
CA GLN A 63 -13.15 13.72 3.38
C GLN A 63 -13.53 13.47 4.82
N ASP A 64 -13.02 12.39 5.36
CA ASP A 64 -13.18 11.98 6.75
C ASP A 64 -12.16 12.78 7.57
N GLU A 65 -12.48 14.05 7.81
CA GLU A 65 -11.62 14.96 8.58
C GLU A 65 -11.43 14.42 10.01
N GLY A 66 -10.47 13.50 10.22
CA GLY A 66 -10.05 13.02 11.54
C GLY A 66 -11.09 12.15 12.29
N GLN A 67 -12.03 11.51 11.59
CA GLN A 67 -13.10 10.75 12.25
C GLN A 67 -12.89 9.22 12.28
N THR A 68 -11.91 8.69 11.57
CA THR A 68 -11.72 7.22 11.48
C THR A 68 -11.45 6.61 12.85
N ILE A 69 -10.61 7.24 13.69
CA ILE A 69 -10.32 6.74 15.04
C ILE A 69 -11.61 6.62 15.86
N GLN A 70 -12.43 7.69 15.90
CA GLN A 70 -13.68 7.67 16.67
C GLN A 70 -14.67 6.66 16.11
N THR A 71 -14.74 6.52 14.77
CA THR A 71 -15.59 5.53 14.09
C THR A 71 -15.20 4.11 14.48
N ILE A 72 -13.91 3.80 14.52
CA ILE A 72 -13.38 2.49 14.95
C ILE A 72 -13.76 2.24 16.42
N ILE A 73 -13.54 3.22 17.29
CA ILE A 73 -13.84 3.11 18.73
C ILE A 73 -15.34 2.90 18.97
N ASP A 74 -16.20 3.68 18.32
CA ASP A 74 -17.66 3.59 18.47
C ASP A 74 -18.22 2.27 17.92
N ARG A 75 -17.63 1.76 16.85
CA ARG A 75 -17.97 0.47 16.23
C ARG A 75 -17.42 -0.72 17.03
N GLY A 76 -16.29 -0.51 17.73
CA GLY A 76 -15.60 -1.54 18.53
C GLY A 76 -14.87 -2.60 17.68
N VAL A 77 -14.58 -2.33 16.41
CA VAL A 77 -13.86 -3.22 15.51
C VAL A 77 -13.11 -2.41 14.45
N LEU A 78 -11.90 -2.86 14.07
CA LEU A 78 -11.11 -2.33 12.96
C LEU A 78 -11.45 -3.09 11.68
N ASN A 79 -11.84 -2.42 10.61
CA ASN A 79 -11.99 -3.02 9.28
C ASN A 79 -10.65 -2.97 8.54
N CYS A 80 -10.02 -4.13 8.36
CA CYS A 80 -8.69 -4.24 7.75
C CYS A 80 -8.74 -4.99 6.42
N GLY A 81 -8.27 -4.34 5.34
CA GLY A 81 -8.15 -4.96 4.02
C GLY A 81 -6.84 -5.73 3.90
N VAL A 82 -6.93 -7.01 3.55
CA VAL A 82 -5.80 -7.95 3.47
C VAL A 82 -5.82 -8.75 2.16
N ASN A 83 -4.82 -9.60 1.93
CA ASN A 83 -4.78 -10.51 0.77
C ASN A 83 -5.62 -11.79 0.98
N GLY A 84 -5.49 -12.41 2.15
CA GLY A 84 -6.18 -13.67 2.49
C GLY A 84 -5.54 -14.94 1.90
N GLN A 85 -4.66 -14.84 0.90
CA GLN A 85 -4.05 -16.00 0.20
C GLN A 85 -2.53 -15.98 0.17
N LEU A 86 -1.87 -15.03 0.85
CA LEU A 86 -0.43 -14.84 0.79
C LEU A 86 0.23 -15.31 2.09
N LEU A 87 0.79 -16.53 2.07
CA LEU A 87 1.48 -17.12 3.22
C LEU A 87 2.63 -16.20 3.68
N GLY A 88 2.72 -15.98 5.00
CA GLY A 88 3.69 -15.07 5.61
C GLY A 88 3.21 -13.61 5.73
N PHE A 89 2.29 -13.14 4.89
CA PHE A 89 1.73 -11.77 4.96
C PHE A 89 0.29 -11.75 5.44
N SER A 90 -0.61 -12.36 4.70
CA SER A 90 -1.99 -12.58 5.13
C SER A 90 -2.54 -13.84 4.48
N ASN A 91 -2.75 -14.85 5.29
CA ASN A 91 -3.30 -16.14 4.86
C ASN A 91 -4.42 -16.55 5.80
N VAL A 92 -5.55 -16.98 5.23
CA VAL A 92 -6.67 -17.52 5.99
C VAL A 92 -6.65 -19.04 5.91
N ASP A 93 -6.75 -19.71 7.06
CA ASP A 93 -6.82 -21.17 7.12
C ASP A 93 -8.25 -21.70 6.88
N ALA A 94 -8.40 -23.02 6.86
CA ALA A 94 -9.70 -23.67 6.66
C ALA A 94 -10.72 -23.42 7.79
N ASP A 95 -10.24 -23.00 8.97
CA ASP A 95 -11.07 -22.68 10.12
C ASP A 95 -11.45 -21.17 10.16
N GLY A 96 -10.91 -20.38 9.22
CA GLY A 96 -11.16 -18.95 9.11
C GLY A 96 -10.20 -18.08 9.93
N ASN A 97 -9.08 -18.61 10.42
CA ASN A 97 -8.10 -17.85 11.16
C ASN A 97 -7.12 -17.18 10.20
N TYR A 98 -6.91 -15.88 10.39
CA TYR A 98 -5.94 -15.09 9.64
C TYR A 98 -4.58 -15.10 10.35
N THR A 99 -3.50 -15.22 9.57
CA THR A 99 -2.11 -15.17 10.07
C THR A 99 -1.21 -14.47 9.06
N GLY A 100 -0.14 -13.84 9.54
CA GLY A 100 0.87 -13.20 8.71
C GLY A 100 1.30 -11.83 9.22
N LEU A 101 2.35 -11.27 8.63
CA LEU A 101 2.91 -9.96 8.98
C LEU A 101 1.86 -8.84 8.85
N ASP A 102 1.12 -8.81 7.74
CA ASP A 102 0.07 -7.82 7.50
C ASP A 102 -1.07 -7.96 8.52
N VAL A 103 -1.43 -9.21 8.87
CA VAL A 103 -2.44 -9.53 9.88
C VAL A 103 -2.00 -9.07 11.27
N ASP A 104 -0.73 -9.27 11.62
CA ASP A 104 -0.20 -8.82 12.90
C ASP A 104 -0.25 -7.29 13.02
N TYR A 105 -0.03 -6.53 11.94
CA TYR A 105 -0.20 -5.07 11.98
C TYR A 105 -1.67 -4.64 12.08
N CYS A 106 -2.63 -5.37 11.49
CA CYS A 106 -4.06 -5.12 11.74
C CYS A 106 -4.36 -5.32 13.25
N ARG A 107 -3.88 -6.42 13.84
CA ARG A 107 -4.05 -6.73 15.27
C ARG A 107 -3.36 -5.71 16.19
N ALA A 108 -2.19 -5.21 15.78
CA ALA A 108 -1.46 -4.17 16.50
C ALA A 108 -2.26 -2.85 16.58
N ILE A 109 -2.88 -2.42 15.47
CA ILE A 109 -3.73 -1.23 15.44
C ILE A 109 -4.97 -1.44 16.30
N ALA A 110 -5.63 -2.60 16.22
CA ALA A 110 -6.78 -2.92 17.05
C ALA A 110 -6.41 -2.93 18.56
N ALA A 111 -5.28 -3.51 18.93
CA ALA A 111 -4.77 -3.48 20.30
C ALA A 111 -4.53 -2.05 20.80
N ALA A 112 -3.95 -1.17 19.96
CA ALA A 112 -3.68 0.22 20.32
C ALA A 112 -4.95 1.03 20.54
N LEU A 113 -5.98 0.84 19.72
CA LEU A 113 -7.20 1.63 19.73
C LEU A 113 -8.32 1.03 20.59
N LEU A 114 -8.43 -0.30 20.66
CA LEU A 114 -9.57 -1.00 21.25
C LEU A 114 -9.21 -1.86 22.48
N ASP A 115 -7.93 -1.97 22.82
CA ASP A 115 -7.44 -2.87 23.87
C ASP A 115 -7.80 -4.35 23.61
N ASP A 116 -8.04 -4.70 22.35
CA ASP A 116 -8.38 -6.05 21.91
C ASP A 116 -7.77 -6.31 20.52
N PRO A 117 -6.70 -7.11 20.43
CA PRO A 117 -6.06 -7.42 19.16
C PRO A 117 -6.90 -8.30 18.23
N ASP A 118 -7.94 -8.92 18.74
CA ASP A 118 -8.83 -9.78 17.95
C ASP A 118 -10.09 -9.01 17.46
N ALA A 119 -10.25 -7.74 17.86
CA ALA A 119 -11.32 -6.86 17.38
C ALA A 119 -11.03 -6.33 15.96
N VAL A 120 -10.84 -7.24 15.01
CA VAL A 120 -10.56 -6.96 13.59
C VAL A 120 -11.55 -7.69 12.71
N GLU A 121 -12.15 -6.98 11.77
CA GLU A 121 -12.88 -7.55 10.65
C GLU A 121 -11.99 -7.49 9.39
N TYR A 122 -11.67 -8.66 8.83
CA TYR A 122 -10.80 -8.78 7.67
C TYR A 122 -11.62 -8.81 6.38
N THR A 123 -11.17 -8.05 5.37
CA THR A 123 -11.72 -8.09 4.01
C THR A 123 -10.65 -8.57 3.04
N ASP A 124 -10.88 -9.72 2.40
CA ASP A 124 -10.01 -10.26 1.36
C ASP A 124 -10.14 -9.46 0.07
N LEU A 125 -9.05 -8.87 -0.40
CA LEU A 125 -9.03 -7.97 -1.54
C LEU A 125 -8.05 -8.45 -2.61
N THR A 126 -8.45 -8.33 -3.87
CA THR A 126 -7.54 -8.52 -5.02
C THR A 126 -6.64 -7.31 -5.23
N ALA A 127 -5.64 -7.43 -6.10
CA ALA A 127 -4.80 -6.30 -6.49
C ALA A 127 -5.60 -5.17 -7.17
N GLU A 128 -6.70 -5.48 -7.85
CA GLU A 128 -7.56 -4.51 -8.55
C GLU A 128 -8.55 -3.80 -7.61
N THR A 129 -9.09 -4.50 -6.60
CA THR A 129 -10.17 -3.96 -5.74
C THR A 129 -9.68 -3.22 -4.51
N ARG A 130 -8.44 -3.46 -4.06
CA ARG A 130 -7.92 -2.99 -2.76
C ARG A 130 -7.97 -1.48 -2.57
N PHE A 131 -7.63 -0.71 -3.59
CA PHE A 131 -7.59 0.76 -3.47
C PHE A 131 -8.98 1.37 -3.45
N THR A 132 -9.91 0.84 -4.26
CA THR A 132 -11.31 1.28 -4.25
C THR A 132 -11.99 0.98 -2.92
N ALA A 133 -11.72 -0.18 -2.32
CA ALA A 133 -12.24 -0.52 -0.99
C ALA A 133 -11.76 0.46 0.10
N LEU A 134 -10.48 0.89 0.05
CA LEU A 134 -9.97 1.90 0.97
C LEU A 134 -10.58 3.28 0.71
N GLN A 135 -10.65 3.71 -0.56
CA GLN A 135 -11.19 5.01 -0.95
C GLN A 135 -12.68 5.15 -0.61
N SER A 136 -13.46 4.09 -0.75
CA SER A 136 -14.90 4.09 -0.42
C SER A 136 -15.22 4.01 1.07
N GLY A 137 -14.22 3.77 1.93
CA GLY A 137 -14.43 3.56 3.37
C GLY A 137 -15.01 2.19 3.71
N GLU A 138 -15.00 1.22 2.80
CA GLU A 138 -15.34 -0.18 3.08
C GLU A 138 -14.38 -0.77 4.13
N ILE A 139 -13.11 -0.38 4.06
CA ILE A 139 -12.08 -0.67 5.04
C ILE A 139 -11.50 0.62 5.63
N ASP A 140 -11.03 0.55 6.87
CA ASP A 140 -10.36 1.68 7.54
C ASP A 140 -8.91 1.80 7.09
N VAL A 141 -8.22 0.67 7.00
CA VAL A 141 -6.81 0.55 6.64
C VAL A 141 -6.59 -0.59 5.66
N LEU A 142 -5.67 -0.39 4.73
CA LEU A 142 -5.22 -1.42 3.79
C LEU A 142 -3.83 -1.90 4.19
N ILE A 143 -3.71 -3.16 4.62
CA ILE A 143 -2.44 -3.82 4.93
C ILE A 143 -2.39 -5.11 4.10
N ARG A 144 -1.95 -4.97 2.82
CA ARG A 144 -2.03 -6.02 1.81
C ARG A 144 -0.82 -5.99 0.90
N ASN A 145 0.36 -6.29 1.45
CA ASN A 145 1.62 -6.27 0.70
C ASN A 145 1.63 -5.16 -0.39
N GLY A 146 1.18 -3.97 0.01
CA GLY A 146 1.00 -2.85 -0.90
C GLY A 146 2.26 -2.03 -1.06
N THR A 147 2.80 -1.93 -2.28
CA THR A 147 3.97 -1.11 -2.56
C THR A 147 3.65 0.37 -2.52
N TRP A 148 4.41 1.13 -1.76
CA TRP A 148 4.39 2.59 -1.75
C TRP A 148 5.01 3.14 -3.04
N THR A 149 4.22 3.85 -3.83
CA THR A 149 4.68 4.53 -5.05
C THR A 149 4.12 5.94 -5.13
N SER A 150 4.82 6.83 -5.82
CA SER A 150 4.36 8.22 -5.98
C SER A 150 3.00 8.34 -6.70
N SER A 151 2.66 7.40 -7.58
CA SER A 151 1.38 7.40 -8.26
C SER A 151 0.22 6.96 -7.36
N ARG A 152 0.46 5.98 -6.47
CA ARG A 152 -0.53 5.53 -5.50
C ARG A 152 -0.73 6.56 -4.40
N ASP A 153 0.34 7.19 -3.95
CA ASP A 153 0.33 8.26 -2.96
C ASP A 153 -0.40 9.50 -3.50
N GLY A 154 0.08 10.05 -4.61
CA GLY A 154 -0.45 11.31 -5.14
C GLY A 154 -1.72 11.18 -5.97
N ALA A 155 -1.81 10.20 -6.90
CA ALA A 155 -2.91 10.14 -7.84
C ALA A 155 -4.16 9.42 -7.30
N LEU A 156 -3.99 8.52 -6.32
CA LEU A 156 -5.11 7.79 -5.71
C LEU A 156 -5.60 8.41 -4.40
N GLY A 157 -4.95 9.49 -3.90
CA GLY A 157 -5.32 10.10 -2.62
C GLY A 157 -5.18 9.15 -1.44
N LEU A 158 -4.05 8.42 -1.40
CA LEU A 158 -3.72 7.48 -0.34
C LEU A 158 -2.42 7.89 0.33
N GLN A 159 -2.23 7.49 1.58
CA GLN A 159 -1.01 7.74 2.35
C GLN A 159 -0.42 6.41 2.83
N TRP A 160 0.90 6.22 2.66
CA TRP A 160 1.63 5.08 3.24
C TRP A 160 2.26 5.49 4.56
N ALA A 161 1.78 4.91 5.65
CA ALA A 161 2.18 5.29 7.00
C ALA A 161 3.65 4.96 7.31
N ALA A 162 4.11 3.78 6.90
CA ALA A 162 5.49 3.34 7.04
C ALA A 162 5.75 2.14 6.13
N THR A 163 7.03 1.78 5.95
CA THR A 163 7.40 0.52 5.29
C THR A 163 7.57 -0.56 6.35
N THR A 164 6.75 -1.61 6.26
CA THR A 164 6.80 -2.79 7.14
C THR A 164 7.67 -3.91 6.57
N PHE A 165 7.89 -3.90 5.24
CA PHE A 165 8.74 -4.89 4.58
C PHE A 165 9.35 -4.33 3.30
N TYR A 166 10.69 -4.37 3.20
CA TYR A 166 11.44 -3.99 2.00
C TYR A 166 11.65 -5.20 1.12
N ASP A 167 11.06 -5.17 -0.06
CA ASP A 167 11.09 -6.26 -1.05
C ASP A 167 11.57 -5.76 -2.42
N GLY A 168 11.51 -6.64 -3.39
CA GLY A 168 11.76 -6.37 -4.80
C GLY A 168 11.07 -7.41 -5.66
N ALA A 169 10.62 -7.05 -6.86
CA ALA A 169 10.06 -8.00 -7.80
C ALA A 169 11.13 -8.99 -8.27
N GLY A 170 10.74 -10.26 -8.36
CA GLY A 170 11.57 -11.36 -8.84
C GLY A 170 10.85 -12.17 -9.92
N MET A 171 11.52 -13.22 -10.40
CA MET A 171 10.99 -14.18 -11.38
C MET A 171 11.11 -15.60 -10.83
N LEU A 172 10.03 -16.36 -10.91
CA LEU A 172 10.00 -17.79 -10.58
C LEU A 172 9.78 -18.58 -11.87
N VAL A 173 10.53 -19.66 -12.03
CA VAL A 173 10.47 -20.57 -13.19
C VAL A 173 10.43 -22.02 -12.71
N ASN A 174 10.04 -22.94 -13.59
CA ASN A 174 10.22 -24.36 -13.31
C ASN A 174 11.73 -24.69 -13.20
N ALA A 175 12.12 -25.51 -12.24
CA ALA A 175 13.54 -25.82 -11.97
C ALA A 175 14.25 -26.51 -13.16
N ASP A 176 13.51 -27.18 -14.02
CA ASP A 176 14.01 -27.85 -15.22
C ASP A 176 13.90 -27.00 -16.50
N SER A 177 13.46 -25.74 -16.39
CA SER A 177 13.32 -24.81 -17.54
C SER A 177 14.65 -24.50 -18.24
N GLY A 178 15.76 -24.55 -17.49
CA GLY A 178 17.08 -24.17 -17.97
C GLY A 178 17.37 -22.69 -17.94
N PHE A 179 16.42 -21.83 -17.50
CA PHE A 179 16.67 -20.40 -17.27
C PHE A 179 17.49 -20.21 -16.01
N THR A 180 18.50 -19.33 -16.06
CA THR A 180 19.38 -19.00 -14.94
C THR A 180 19.32 -17.52 -14.55
N GLU A 181 18.85 -16.67 -15.45
CA GLU A 181 18.63 -15.24 -15.29
C GLU A 181 17.46 -14.79 -16.18
N VAL A 182 16.86 -13.63 -15.87
CA VAL A 182 15.72 -13.10 -16.66
C VAL A 182 16.10 -12.84 -18.12
N ALA A 183 17.38 -12.55 -18.41
CA ALA A 183 17.86 -12.34 -19.77
C ALA A 183 17.73 -13.59 -20.67
N ASP A 184 17.63 -14.79 -20.09
CA ASP A 184 17.42 -16.05 -20.83
C ASP A 184 15.97 -16.21 -21.34
N MET A 185 15.03 -15.36 -20.91
CA MET A 185 13.59 -15.54 -21.09
C MET A 185 13.01 -14.78 -22.29
N ASP A 186 13.81 -14.53 -23.35
CA ASP A 186 13.32 -13.87 -24.57
C ASP A 186 12.21 -14.69 -25.27
N GLY A 187 11.08 -14.04 -25.50
CA GLY A 187 9.92 -14.63 -26.19
C GLY A 187 9.05 -15.55 -25.34
N THR A 188 9.24 -15.58 -24.01
CA THR A 188 8.48 -16.41 -23.08
C THR A 188 7.12 -15.81 -22.72
N ILE A 189 6.23 -16.64 -22.18
CA ILE A 189 4.94 -16.22 -21.60
C ILE A 189 5.10 -16.07 -20.09
N ILE A 190 4.78 -14.89 -19.55
CA ILE A 190 4.94 -14.59 -18.13
C ILE A 190 3.59 -14.36 -17.46
N CYS A 191 3.26 -15.17 -16.44
CA CYS A 191 2.13 -14.93 -15.57
C CYS A 191 2.39 -13.70 -14.68
N VAL A 192 1.45 -12.74 -14.68
CA VAL A 192 1.51 -11.52 -13.86
C VAL A 192 0.12 -11.12 -13.39
N GLN A 193 -0.01 -10.63 -12.16
CA GLN A 193 -1.29 -10.14 -11.64
C GLN A 193 -1.56 -8.72 -12.13
N THR A 194 -2.77 -8.52 -12.67
CA THR A 194 -3.26 -7.20 -13.11
C THR A 194 -3.36 -6.22 -11.93
N GLY A 195 -3.04 -4.93 -12.19
CA GLY A 195 -3.14 -3.86 -11.18
C GLY A 195 -1.99 -3.82 -10.17
N THR A 196 -0.89 -4.49 -10.48
CA THR A 196 0.31 -4.51 -9.64
C THR A 196 1.41 -3.59 -10.17
N THR A 197 2.33 -3.17 -9.28
CA THR A 197 3.60 -2.52 -9.67
C THR A 197 4.46 -3.46 -10.51
N THR A 198 4.35 -4.75 -10.25
CA THR A 198 5.12 -5.81 -10.93
C THR A 198 4.79 -5.87 -12.42
N GLU A 199 3.52 -5.69 -12.80
CA GLU A 199 3.09 -5.63 -14.21
C GLU A 199 3.83 -4.51 -14.97
N ILE A 200 3.91 -3.32 -14.37
CA ILE A 200 4.62 -2.16 -14.95
C ILE A 200 6.13 -2.39 -14.97
N ASN A 201 6.69 -2.89 -13.88
CA ASN A 201 8.13 -3.09 -13.73
C ASN A 201 8.66 -4.22 -14.63
N LEU A 202 7.84 -5.23 -14.90
CA LEU A 202 8.15 -6.32 -15.84
C LEU A 202 8.42 -5.76 -17.24
N GLU A 203 7.53 -4.91 -17.76
CA GLU A 203 7.69 -4.29 -19.08
C GLU A 203 8.97 -3.46 -19.15
N ILE A 204 9.22 -2.63 -18.12
CA ILE A 204 10.42 -1.79 -18.04
C ILE A 204 11.69 -2.65 -18.02
N TYR A 205 11.71 -3.71 -17.22
CA TYR A 205 12.89 -4.57 -17.05
C TYR A 205 13.24 -5.31 -18.34
N PHE A 206 12.25 -5.97 -18.98
CA PHE A 206 12.44 -6.67 -20.26
C PHE A 206 12.85 -5.73 -21.39
N SER A 207 12.25 -4.55 -21.46
CA SER A 207 12.65 -3.51 -22.42
C SER A 207 14.10 -3.06 -22.23
N ASN A 208 14.57 -2.90 -20.99
CA ASN A 208 15.96 -2.55 -20.69
C ASN A 208 16.97 -3.65 -21.08
N LEU A 209 16.56 -4.91 -20.98
CA LEU A 209 17.35 -6.05 -21.45
C LEU A 209 17.32 -6.20 -22.98
N GLY A 210 16.37 -5.56 -23.68
CA GLY A 210 16.17 -5.69 -25.11
C GLY A 210 15.59 -7.03 -25.54
N ILE A 211 14.85 -7.69 -24.63
CA ILE A 211 14.15 -8.96 -24.86
C ILE A 211 12.63 -8.75 -24.87
N SER A 212 11.90 -9.69 -25.44
CA SER A 212 10.45 -9.68 -25.56
C SER A 212 9.80 -10.72 -24.64
N TYR A 213 8.53 -10.52 -24.31
CA TYR A 213 7.71 -11.50 -23.61
C TYR A 213 6.23 -11.34 -24.00
N GLU A 214 5.40 -12.30 -23.64
CA GLU A 214 3.94 -12.23 -23.74
C GLU A 214 3.35 -12.27 -22.32
N PRO A 215 2.65 -11.20 -21.85
CA PRO A 215 2.04 -11.22 -20.54
C PRO A 215 0.79 -12.11 -20.53
N LEU A 216 0.70 -13.01 -19.57
CA LEU A 216 -0.52 -13.72 -19.21
C LEU A 216 -1.08 -13.08 -17.93
N ASN A 217 -1.99 -12.13 -18.12
CA ASN A 217 -2.60 -11.40 -17.01
C ASN A 217 -3.60 -12.28 -16.26
N VAL A 218 -3.47 -12.34 -14.94
CA VAL A 218 -4.30 -13.14 -14.04
C VAL A 218 -4.86 -12.28 -12.91
N ALA A 219 -6.00 -12.69 -12.34
CA ALA A 219 -6.70 -11.91 -11.32
C ALA A 219 -6.15 -12.14 -9.91
N ASP A 220 -5.75 -13.37 -9.59
CA ASP A 220 -5.41 -13.82 -8.24
C ASP A 220 -4.37 -14.97 -8.23
N GLU A 221 -3.94 -15.37 -7.04
CA GLU A 221 -2.97 -16.46 -6.83
C GLU A 221 -3.48 -17.82 -7.30
N ALA A 222 -4.78 -18.09 -7.19
CA ALA A 222 -5.36 -19.35 -7.66
C ALA A 222 -5.26 -19.46 -9.18
N ALA A 223 -5.48 -18.35 -9.90
CA ALA A 223 -5.32 -18.26 -11.33
C ALA A 223 -3.84 -18.40 -11.75
N VAL A 224 -2.89 -17.81 -10.99
CA VAL A 224 -1.44 -18.04 -11.19
C VAL A 224 -1.15 -19.52 -11.08
N THR A 225 -1.51 -20.16 -9.97
CA THR A 225 -1.25 -21.58 -9.70
C THR A 225 -1.77 -22.47 -10.84
N SER A 226 -3.01 -22.22 -11.28
CA SER A 226 -3.63 -22.99 -12.37
C SER A 226 -2.89 -22.85 -13.70
N ASN A 227 -2.52 -21.61 -14.09
CA ASN A 227 -1.86 -21.35 -15.36
C ASN A 227 -0.40 -21.86 -15.37
N PHE A 228 0.33 -21.62 -14.27
CA PHE A 228 1.71 -22.08 -14.15
C PHE A 228 1.79 -23.61 -14.11
N SER A 229 0.93 -24.29 -13.34
CA SER A 229 0.86 -25.76 -13.26
C SER A 229 0.50 -26.41 -14.60
N SER A 230 -0.32 -25.75 -15.42
CA SER A 230 -0.68 -26.27 -16.76
C SER A 230 0.38 -25.99 -17.83
N GLY A 231 1.44 -25.23 -17.51
CA GLY A 231 2.44 -24.79 -18.47
C GLY A 231 1.92 -23.70 -19.42
N ALA A 232 0.89 -22.96 -19.04
CA ALA A 232 0.37 -21.85 -19.83
C ALA A 232 1.28 -20.61 -19.76
N CYS A 233 2.12 -20.50 -18.73
CA CYS A 233 3.20 -19.52 -18.66
C CYS A 233 4.52 -20.20 -18.27
N ASP A 234 5.62 -19.64 -18.76
CA ASP A 234 6.99 -20.13 -18.56
C ASP A 234 7.59 -19.59 -17.26
N GLY A 235 7.09 -18.45 -16.79
CA GLY A 235 7.51 -17.80 -15.56
C GLY A 235 6.36 -17.11 -14.84
N TYR A 236 6.55 -16.90 -13.53
CA TYR A 236 5.67 -16.10 -12.69
C TYR A 236 6.45 -14.96 -12.06
N VAL A 237 5.94 -13.75 -12.20
CA VAL A 237 6.54 -12.52 -11.67
C VAL A 237 5.67 -11.91 -10.59
N THR A 238 6.26 -11.67 -9.41
CA THR A 238 5.71 -10.90 -8.30
C THR A 238 6.85 -10.51 -7.35
N ASP A 239 6.54 -9.96 -6.18
CA ASP A 239 7.50 -9.71 -5.11
C ASP A 239 8.23 -11.00 -4.73
N LYS A 240 9.52 -10.94 -4.41
CA LYS A 240 10.29 -12.14 -4.05
C LYS A 240 9.71 -12.87 -2.84
N SER A 241 9.15 -12.13 -1.90
CA SER A 241 8.43 -12.73 -0.77
C SER A 241 7.17 -13.49 -1.23
N GLY A 242 6.44 -12.95 -2.20
CA GLY A 242 5.30 -13.62 -2.83
C GLY A 242 5.71 -14.87 -3.59
N LEU A 243 6.85 -14.84 -4.29
CA LEU A 243 7.41 -16.02 -4.95
C LEU A 243 7.81 -17.11 -3.95
N ALA A 244 8.38 -16.73 -2.80
CA ALA A 244 8.71 -17.67 -1.72
C ALA A 244 7.45 -18.28 -1.11
N SER A 245 6.40 -17.48 -0.90
CA SER A 245 5.07 -17.93 -0.46
C SER A 245 4.48 -18.95 -1.45
N PHE A 246 4.50 -18.64 -2.74
CA PHE A 246 4.05 -19.55 -3.80
C PHE A 246 4.86 -20.85 -3.79
N ALA A 247 6.19 -20.76 -3.79
CA ALA A 247 7.08 -21.93 -3.80
C ALA A 247 6.85 -22.86 -2.59
N ALA A 248 6.51 -22.30 -1.43
CA ALA A 248 6.24 -23.07 -0.22
C ALA A 248 4.96 -23.91 -0.29
N THR A 249 4.02 -23.55 -1.16
CA THR A 249 2.71 -24.23 -1.31
C THR A 249 2.55 -24.98 -2.65
N TYR A 250 3.47 -24.79 -3.58
CA TYR A 250 3.43 -25.40 -4.90
C TYR A 250 4.00 -26.82 -4.90
N ASP A 251 3.29 -27.78 -5.52
CA ASP A 251 3.69 -29.20 -5.54
C ASP A 251 4.84 -29.53 -6.54
N GLY A 252 5.30 -28.55 -7.33
CA GLY A 252 6.37 -28.75 -8.32
C GLY A 252 7.72 -28.21 -7.88
N ASP A 253 8.79 -28.61 -8.56
CA ASP A 253 10.11 -28.04 -8.35
C ASP A 253 10.25 -26.72 -9.10
N VAL A 254 10.49 -25.64 -8.37
CA VAL A 254 10.62 -24.27 -8.90
C VAL A 254 11.91 -23.61 -8.44
N THR A 255 12.34 -22.61 -9.19
CA THR A 255 13.51 -21.77 -8.88
C THR A 255 13.12 -20.31 -8.96
N ILE A 256 13.44 -19.55 -7.92
CA ILE A 256 13.38 -18.07 -7.94
C ILE A 256 14.75 -17.60 -8.45
N LEU A 257 14.74 -16.85 -9.56
CA LEU A 257 15.96 -16.31 -10.15
C LEU A 257 16.56 -15.22 -9.26
N ASP A 258 17.87 -15.02 -9.33
CA ASP A 258 18.58 -14.04 -8.47
C ASP A 258 18.26 -12.59 -8.83
N ASP A 259 17.77 -12.34 -10.05
CA ASP A 259 17.40 -10.99 -10.52
C ASP A 259 16.43 -10.30 -9.55
N THR A 260 16.65 -8.98 -9.35
CA THR A 260 15.71 -8.09 -8.66
C THR A 260 15.31 -6.98 -9.60
N MET A 261 14.06 -6.99 -10.03
CA MET A 261 13.59 -6.14 -11.13
C MET A 261 13.10 -4.76 -10.66
N SER A 262 12.75 -4.62 -9.38
CA SER A 262 12.24 -3.36 -8.83
C SER A 262 12.54 -3.22 -7.33
N LYS A 263 12.17 -2.06 -6.78
CA LYS A 263 12.10 -1.82 -5.33
C LYS A 263 10.64 -1.82 -4.92
N GLU A 264 10.30 -2.64 -3.94
CA GLU A 264 8.94 -2.78 -3.44
C GLU A 264 8.92 -2.51 -1.91
N PRO A 265 8.85 -1.22 -1.49
CA PRO A 265 8.62 -0.90 -0.08
C PRO A 265 7.14 -1.14 0.25
N LEU A 266 6.86 -2.23 0.97
CA LEU A 266 5.52 -2.65 1.34
C LEU A 266 5.11 -2.06 2.68
N GLY A 267 3.85 -1.66 2.82
CA GLY A 267 3.37 -1.12 4.09
C GLY A 267 1.89 -0.78 4.11
N PRO A 268 1.38 -0.39 5.30
CA PRO A 268 0.01 0.04 5.50
C PRO A 268 -0.30 1.33 4.75
N ALA A 269 -1.50 1.39 4.16
CA ALA A 269 -2.03 2.60 3.54
C ALA A 269 -3.36 3.02 4.19
N THR A 270 -3.54 4.34 4.35
CA THR A 270 -4.75 5.01 4.82
C THR A 270 -5.29 5.94 3.73
N ARG A 271 -6.50 6.47 3.92
CA ARG A 271 -7.03 7.54 3.07
C ARG A 271 -6.27 8.84 3.33
N GLU A 272 -6.06 9.65 2.29
CA GLU A 272 -5.55 11.01 2.44
C GLU A 272 -6.57 11.90 3.16
N GLY A 273 -6.08 12.83 4.00
CA GLY A 273 -6.90 13.80 4.71
C GLY A 273 -7.33 13.35 6.12
N ASP A 274 -6.97 12.16 6.57
CA ASP A 274 -7.12 11.71 7.95
C ASP A 274 -5.75 11.55 8.62
N ASP A 275 -5.14 12.69 8.93
CA ASP A 275 -3.77 12.75 9.46
C ASP A 275 -3.67 12.10 10.86
N ASP A 276 -4.71 12.19 11.68
CA ASP A 276 -4.74 11.60 13.02
C ASP A 276 -4.69 10.05 12.93
N PHE A 277 -5.46 9.46 12.02
CA PHE A 277 -5.43 8.01 11.84
C PHE A 277 -4.16 7.53 11.14
N PHE A 278 -3.66 8.32 10.19
CA PHE A 278 -2.35 8.07 9.58
C PHE A 278 -1.24 8.02 10.62
N ASP A 279 -1.20 8.99 11.55
CA ASP A 279 -0.24 9.03 12.64
C ASP A 279 -0.36 7.79 13.54
N VAL A 280 -1.58 7.39 13.91
CA VAL A 280 -1.81 6.17 14.69
C VAL A 280 -1.19 4.95 13.99
N VAL A 281 -1.48 4.75 12.71
CA VAL A 281 -0.94 3.61 11.95
C VAL A 281 0.58 3.67 11.86
N GLN A 282 1.14 4.84 11.61
CA GLN A 282 2.59 5.04 11.52
C GLN A 282 3.30 4.75 12.83
N TRP A 283 2.77 5.29 13.95
CA TRP A 283 3.39 5.09 15.26
C TRP A 283 3.23 3.68 15.78
N VAL A 284 2.16 2.95 15.43
CA VAL A 284 2.04 1.52 15.71
C VAL A 284 3.15 0.73 15.00
N VAL A 285 3.47 1.04 13.74
CA VAL A 285 4.60 0.40 13.04
C VAL A 285 5.92 0.75 13.73
N PHE A 286 6.16 2.03 14.02
CA PHE A 286 7.40 2.46 14.70
C PHE A 286 7.54 1.87 16.09
N ALA A 287 6.44 1.59 16.80
CA ALA A 287 6.50 0.93 18.10
C ALA A 287 7.15 -0.44 18.01
N THR A 288 6.88 -1.23 16.97
CA THR A 288 7.49 -2.54 16.80
C THR A 288 8.99 -2.45 16.56
N PHE A 289 9.47 -1.44 15.82
CA PHE A 289 10.90 -1.19 15.58
C PHE A 289 11.59 -0.68 16.85
N ASN A 290 10.99 0.28 17.55
CA ASN A 290 11.54 0.83 18.78
C ASN A 290 11.60 -0.22 19.91
N ALA A 291 10.58 -1.07 20.02
CA ALA A 291 10.58 -2.17 20.99
C ALA A 291 11.73 -3.14 20.73
N GLU A 292 12.00 -3.51 19.49
CA GLU A 292 13.14 -4.35 19.13
C GLU A 292 14.47 -3.67 19.49
N GLU A 293 14.62 -2.35 19.16
CA GLU A 293 15.82 -1.58 19.51
C GLU A 293 16.05 -1.52 21.02
N PHE A 294 14.98 -1.46 21.81
CA PHE A 294 15.06 -1.45 23.28
C PHE A 294 15.20 -2.86 23.90
N GLY A 295 15.10 -3.92 23.10
CA GLY A 295 15.08 -5.31 23.58
C GLY A 295 13.79 -5.67 24.33
N LEU A 296 12.71 -4.96 24.03
CA LEU A 296 11.37 -5.24 24.56
C LEU A 296 10.67 -6.26 23.66
N THR A 297 10.01 -7.22 24.28
CA THR A 297 9.31 -8.34 23.62
C THR A 297 7.90 -8.48 24.18
N SER A 298 7.07 -9.28 23.53
CA SER A 298 5.74 -9.63 24.03
C SER A 298 5.78 -10.26 25.45
N GLU A 299 6.90 -10.90 25.80
CA GLU A 299 7.05 -11.57 27.10
C GLU A 299 7.50 -10.62 28.22
N ASN A 300 8.26 -9.55 27.91
CA ASN A 300 8.93 -8.72 28.93
C ASN A 300 8.42 -7.29 29.06
N ILE A 301 7.64 -6.78 28.10
CA ILE A 301 7.21 -5.38 28.12
C ILE A 301 6.34 -5.03 29.33
N GLY A 302 5.50 -5.98 29.79
CA GLY A 302 4.69 -5.81 30.99
C GLY A 302 5.48 -5.73 32.30
N ASP A 303 6.75 -6.15 32.29
CA ASP A 303 7.64 -6.13 33.48
C ASP A 303 8.50 -4.86 33.55
N VAL A 304 8.37 -3.91 32.62
CA VAL A 304 9.14 -2.66 32.61
C VAL A 304 8.85 -1.85 33.86
N THR A 305 9.92 -1.56 34.61
CA THR A 305 9.84 -0.69 35.80
C THR A 305 10.17 0.75 35.41
N PRO A 306 9.23 1.71 35.49
CA PRO A 306 9.50 3.09 35.18
C PRO A 306 10.62 3.70 36.06
N GLY A 307 11.44 4.57 35.45
CA GLY A 307 12.52 5.32 36.10
C GLY A 307 13.93 4.77 35.89
N GLU A 308 14.09 3.66 35.15
CA GLU A 308 15.40 3.09 34.87
C GLU A 308 15.99 3.60 33.54
N ASN A 309 15.16 3.87 32.53
CA ASN A 309 15.56 4.38 31.22
C ASN A 309 14.49 5.35 30.69
N GLY A 310 14.83 6.62 30.59
CA GLY A 310 13.88 7.66 30.21
C GLY A 310 13.27 7.50 28.81
N ALA A 311 13.96 6.86 27.85
CA ALA A 311 13.41 6.57 26.53
C ALA A 311 12.38 5.43 26.60
N ILE A 312 12.67 4.39 27.37
CA ILE A 312 11.73 3.28 27.61
C ILE A 312 10.54 3.78 28.43
N ASP A 313 10.78 4.64 29.45
CA ASP A 313 9.71 5.22 30.26
C ASP A 313 8.70 6.01 29.43
N LYS A 314 9.18 6.76 28.42
CA LYS A 314 8.32 7.46 27.47
C LYS A 314 7.59 6.49 26.54
N PHE A 315 8.27 5.47 26.07
CA PHE A 315 7.70 4.44 25.20
C PHE A 315 6.53 3.70 25.84
N VAL A 316 6.66 3.32 27.13
CA VAL A 316 5.60 2.58 27.84
C VAL A 316 4.49 3.45 28.40
N ASN A 317 4.67 4.79 28.41
CA ASN A 317 3.68 5.75 28.91
C ASN A 317 3.76 7.07 28.13
N ASP A 318 3.19 7.08 26.95
CA ASP A 318 3.18 8.21 26.03
C ASP A 318 1.97 9.14 26.26
N ALA A 319 1.89 9.70 27.44
CA ALA A 319 0.73 10.53 27.85
C ALA A 319 0.72 11.94 27.22
N GLU A 320 1.82 12.38 26.62
CA GLU A 320 2.03 13.76 26.18
C GLU A 320 2.11 13.92 24.65
N SER A 321 2.10 12.81 23.88
CA SER A 321 2.30 12.87 22.42
C SER A 321 1.19 13.56 21.64
N GLY A 322 -0.04 13.51 22.13
CA GLY A 322 -1.19 14.05 21.41
C GLY A 322 -1.59 13.28 20.15
N LEU A 323 -1.10 12.04 19.97
CA LEU A 323 -1.29 11.20 18.78
C LEU A 323 -2.65 10.50 18.78
N GLY A 324 -3.72 10.95 19.12
CA GLY A 324 -5.05 10.34 18.94
C GLY A 324 -5.29 8.95 19.60
N PHE A 325 -4.31 8.38 20.30
CA PHE A 325 -4.47 7.12 21.01
C PHE A 325 -5.38 7.31 22.23
N PRO A 326 -6.30 6.35 22.51
CA PRO A 326 -7.21 6.44 23.65
C PRO A 326 -6.52 6.43 25.01
N THR A 327 -5.33 5.83 25.10
CA THR A 327 -4.58 5.66 26.34
C THR A 327 -3.08 5.81 26.13
N ALA A 328 -2.37 6.19 27.20
CA ALA A 328 -0.93 6.42 27.17
C ALA A 328 -0.09 5.14 27.06
N ASP A 329 -0.66 3.98 27.33
CA ASP A 329 -0.03 2.66 27.30
C ASP A 329 -0.24 1.92 25.96
N TRP A 330 -0.65 2.64 24.91
CA TRP A 330 -0.94 2.08 23.59
C TRP A 330 0.22 1.21 23.04
N ALA A 331 1.47 1.64 23.22
CA ALA A 331 2.63 0.90 22.75
C ALA A 331 2.84 -0.42 23.52
N VAL A 332 2.54 -0.43 24.83
CA VAL A 332 2.54 -1.66 25.62
C VAL A 332 1.54 -2.67 25.07
N ARG A 333 0.31 -2.24 24.81
CA ARG A 333 -0.75 -3.09 24.24
C ARG A 333 -0.36 -3.66 22.88
N VAL A 334 0.26 -2.83 22.02
CA VAL A 334 0.79 -3.30 20.72
C VAL A 334 1.78 -4.44 20.92
N ILE A 335 2.79 -4.23 21.77
CA ILE A 335 3.87 -5.20 21.91
C ILE A 335 3.42 -6.46 22.69
N GLU A 336 2.56 -6.34 23.68
CA GLU A 336 1.93 -7.50 24.33
C GLU A 336 1.12 -8.35 23.33
N ALA A 337 0.43 -7.70 22.38
CA ALA A 337 -0.44 -8.37 21.42
C ALA A 337 0.32 -9.08 20.30
N VAL A 338 1.33 -8.43 19.71
CA VAL A 338 1.99 -8.93 18.48
C VAL A 338 3.50 -9.09 18.60
N GLY A 339 4.12 -8.59 19.68
CA GLY A 339 5.56 -8.56 19.85
C GLY A 339 6.24 -7.40 19.14
N ASN A 340 7.57 -7.37 19.19
CA ASN A 340 8.40 -6.46 18.42
C ASN A 340 8.54 -6.94 16.96
N TYR A 341 9.22 -6.16 16.10
CA TYR A 341 9.34 -6.51 14.69
C TYR A 341 10.05 -7.85 14.46
N GLN A 342 11.09 -8.16 15.21
CA GLN A 342 11.79 -9.46 15.10
C GLN A 342 10.84 -10.63 15.42
N GLU A 343 10.01 -10.52 16.46
CA GLU A 343 9.03 -11.56 16.80
C GLU A 343 7.99 -11.74 15.70
N ILE A 344 7.52 -10.64 15.08
CA ILE A 344 6.60 -10.67 13.94
C ILE A 344 7.27 -11.33 12.73
N TYR A 345 8.53 -10.97 12.45
CA TYR A 345 9.30 -11.53 11.33
C TYR A 345 9.55 -13.02 11.51
N ASP A 346 10.05 -13.43 12.68
CA ASP A 346 10.39 -14.82 12.98
C ASP A 346 9.18 -15.75 12.90
N ARG A 347 8.01 -15.25 13.29
CA ARG A 347 6.77 -16.02 13.27
C ARG A 347 6.22 -16.19 11.86
N ASN A 348 6.32 -15.15 11.02
CA ASN A 348 5.61 -15.09 9.75
C ASN A 348 6.50 -15.28 8.52
N ILE A 349 7.66 -14.64 8.47
CA ILE A 349 8.49 -14.53 7.26
C ILE A 349 9.67 -15.51 7.27
N ALA A 350 10.35 -15.67 8.41
CA ALA A 350 11.49 -16.58 8.53
C ALA A 350 11.19 -18.04 8.10
N PRO A 351 9.98 -18.59 8.35
CA PRO A 351 9.62 -19.93 7.88
C PRO A 351 9.63 -20.09 6.36
N LEU A 352 9.50 -19.01 5.59
CA LEU A 352 9.59 -19.01 4.12
C LEU A 352 11.04 -19.04 3.61
N GLY A 353 12.03 -19.02 4.51
CA GLY A 353 13.46 -19.00 4.16
C GLY A 353 13.94 -17.68 3.56
N ILE A 354 13.17 -16.60 3.73
CA ILE A 354 13.54 -15.26 3.27
C ILE A 354 14.55 -14.69 4.28
N PRO A 355 15.74 -14.21 3.84
CA PRO A 355 16.67 -13.55 4.74
C PRO A 355 16.17 -12.14 5.07
N GLU A 356 16.38 -11.68 6.31
CA GLU A 356 15.96 -10.35 6.75
C GLU A 356 16.52 -9.21 5.86
N GLY A 357 17.81 -9.23 5.56
CA GLY A 357 18.43 -8.27 4.66
C GLY A 357 18.16 -6.81 5.08
N TYR A 358 17.46 -6.05 4.23
CA TYR A 358 17.06 -4.68 4.56
C TYR A 358 16.04 -4.59 5.68
N ASN A 359 15.35 -5.68 6.01
CA ASN A 359 14.34 -5.76 7.05
C ASN A 359 14.92 -5.97 8.46
N GLN A 360 16.20 -5.72 8.66
CA GLN A 360 16.84 -5.61 9.96
C GLN A 360 16.81 -4.14 10.43
N LEU A 361 16.92 -3.95 11.75
CA LEU A 361 17.16 -2.61 12.31
C LEU A 361 18.45 -1.99 11.75
N TYR A 362 18.48 -0.66 11.67
CA TYR A 362 19.67 0.10 11.26
C TYR A 362 20.91 -0.21 12.13
N THR A 363 20.72 -0.56 13.40
CA THR A 363 21.77 -0.97 14.32
C THR A 363 22.37 -2.34 13.98
N GLN A 364 21.67 -3.15 13.19
CA GLN A 364 22.04 -4.50 12.78
C GLN A 364 22.49 -4.56 11.31
N GLY A 365 22.45 -3.43 10.59
CA GLY A 365 22.88 -3.33 9.20
C GLY A 365 21.74 -3.28 8.17
N GLY A 366 20.50 -3.30 8.61
CA GLY A 366 19.31 -3.07 7.78
C GLY A 366 18.95 -1.60 7.67
N ILE A 367 17.69 -1.31 7.32
CA ILE A 367 17.19 0.05 7.14
C ILE A 367 15.90 0.34 7.91
N LEU A 368 15.46 -0.56 8.78
CA LEU A 368 14.34 -0.27 9.67
C LEU A 368 14.77 0.76 10.71
N TYR A 369 14.01 1.83 10.79
CA TYR A 369 14.28 2.97 11.65
C TYR A 369 12.96 3.57 12.15
N GLY A 370 12.65 3.36 13.43
CA GLY A 370 11.50 3.98 14.09
C GLY A 370 11.83 5.41 14.55
N ALA A 371 10.90 6.35 14.41
CA ALA A 371 11.02 7.63 15.08
C ALA A 371 10.93 7.43 16.60
N PRO A 372 11.69 8.21 17.41
CA PRO A 372 11.67 8.05 18.85
C PRO A 372 10.39 8.61 19.49
N VAL A 373 9.88 7.94 20.52
CA VAL A 373 8.85 8.45 21.41
C VAL A 373 9.53 9.32 22.46
N ASN A 374 9.19 10.63 22.51
CA ASN A 374 9.86 11.63 23.36
C ASN A 374 8.91 12.30 24.36
#